data_4e443c3f230994bf3b76ccb864ea3d6c
#
_entry.id   4e443c3f230994bf3b76ccb864ea3d6c
#
_cell.length_a   1.000
_cell.length_b   1.000
_cell.length_c   1.000
_cell.angle_alpha   90.00
_cell.angle_beta   90.00
_cell.angle_gamma   90.00
#
_symmetry.space_group_name_H-M   'P 1'
#
loop_
_entity.id
_entity.type
_entity.pdbx_description
1 polymer ?
#
loop_
_entity_poly.entity_id
_entity_poly.type
_entity_poly.pdbx_seq_one_letter_code
_entity_poly.pdbx_strand_id
1 'polypeptide(L)'
;MRISFHHHFRNGEGVIKQVLEIASKRGIKDLTLVPSSLSDCHDFLIDYIEAGLVTGIETSGMRGKLGAFLTKKPGKLKKPLIIRSHGGRARAIECGDSRIDVAFLGVPAADRFGNANGIDGPTPCGALG
;
A
#
# COMPACT_ATOMS: atom_id res chain seq x y z
N MET A 1 8.20 -7.41 7.07
CA MET A 1 8.61 -6.53 5.95
C MET A 1 7.50 -5.54 5.65
N ARG A 2 7.84 -4.26 5.43
CA ARG A 2 6.90 -3.18 5.09
C ARG A 2 7.04 -2.80 3.62
N ILE A 3 5.93 -2.84 2.89
CA ILE A 3 5.88 -2.57 1.46
C ILE A 3 4.95 -1.39 1.21
N SER A 4 5.49 -0.33 0.63
CA SER A 4 4.74 0.86 0.24
C SER A 4 4.27 0.77 -1.20
N PHE A 5 3.08 1.29 -1.45
CA PHE A 5 2.50 1.40 -2.79
C PHE A 5 1.97 2.80 -3.01
N HIS A 6 2.37 3.41 -4.11
CA HIS A 6 1.78 4.65 -4.56
C HIS A 6 0.47 4.37 -5.28
N HIS A 7 -0.60 4.97 -4.80
CA HIS A 7 -1.93 4.71 -5.29
C HIS A 7 -2.39 5.81 -6.26
N HIS A 8 -1.74 5.93 -7.38
CA HIS A 8 -2.13 6.90 -8.39
C HIS A 8 -3.26 6.37 -9.30
N PHE A 9 -3.31 5.08 -9.53
CA PHE A 9 -4.30 4.44 -10.39
C PHE A 9 -5.55 4.04 -9.61
N ARG A 10 -6.55 4.91 -9.57
CA ARG A 10 -7.74 4.76 -8.73
C ARG A 10 -8.60 3.52 -9.02
N ASN A 11 -8.69 3.10 -10.28
CA ASN A 11 -9.49 1.96 -10.70
C ASN A 11 -8.65 1.03 -11.55
N GLY A 12 -8.28 -0.13 -11.01
CA GLY A 12 -7.52 -1.13 -11.73
C GLY A 12 -6.02 -1.16 -11.40
N GLU A 13 -5.65 -0.63 -10.24
CA GLU A 13 -4.31 -0.83 -9.71
C GLU A 13 -4.08 -2.33 -9.47
N GLY A 14 -3.25 -2.97 -10.29
CA GLY A 14 -2.95 -4.39 -10.24
C GLY A 14 -1.63 -4.74 -9.53
N VAL A 15 -0.79 -3.75 -9.23
CA VAL A 15 0.56 -3.97 -8.71
C VAL A 15 0.54 -4.64 -7.35
N ILE A 16 -0.33 -4.19 -6.43
CA ILE A 16 -0.47 -4.80 -5.10
C ILE A 16 -0.81 -6.28 -5.24
N LYS A 17 -1.78 -6.61 -6.08
CA LYS A 17 -2.22 -7.99 -6.29
C LYS A 17 -1.09 -8.87 -6.83
N GLN A 18 -0.39 -8.42 -7.86
CA GLN A 18 0.74 -9.14 -8.46
C GLN A 18 1.87 -9.36 -7.46
N VAL A 19 2.22 -8.35 -6.68
CA VAL A 19 3.26 -8.44 -5.64
C VAL A 19 2.87 -9.48 -4.58
N LEU A 20 1.61 -9.47 -4.13
CA LEU A 20 1.13 -10.42 -3.13
C LEU A 20 1.04 -11.84 -3.67
N GLU A 21 0.66 -12.04 -4.92
CA GLU A 21 0.70 -13.34 -5.58
C GLU A 21 2.11 -13.92 -5.64
N ILE A 22 3.10 -13.10 -6.01
CA ILE A 22 4.51 -13.51 -6.04
C ILE A 22 5.02 -13.80 -4.63
N ALA A 23 4.70 -12.94 -3.66
CA ALA A 23 5.09 -13.13 -2.27
C ALA A 23 4.51 -14.44 -1.70
N SER A 24 3.25 -14.72 -1.98
CA SER A 24 2.58 -15.96 -1.59
C SER A 24 3.27 -17.19 -2.18
N LYS A 25 3.54 -17.18 -3.49
CA LYS A 25 4.25 -18.28 -4.18
C LYS A 25 5.65 -18.52 -3.64
N ARG A 26 6.30 -17.49 -3.11
CA ARG A 26 7.64 -17.56 -2.50
C ARG A 26 7.62 -17.88 -1.01
N GLY A 27 6.45 -18.11 -0.42
CA GLY A 27 6.31 -18.41 1.00
C GLY A 27 6.61 -17.22 1.92
N ILE A 28 6.66 -16.00 1.39
CA ILE A 28 6.86 -14.79 2.19
C ILE A 28 5.59 -14.57 3.02
N LYS A 29 5.76 -14.22 4.30
CA LYS A 29 4.66 -14.00 5.25
C LYS A 29 4.93 -12.75 6.09
N ASP A 30 3.93 -12.36 6.88
CA ASP A 30 4.04 -11.27 7.85
C ASP A 30 4.35 -9.90 7.19
N LEU A 31 3.63 -9.61 6.10
CA LEU A 31 3.75 -8.34 5.41
C LEU A 31 2.91 -7.25 6.09
N THR A 32 3.47 -6.05 6.18
CA THR A 32 2.73 -4.82 6.48
C THR A 32 2.63 -4.00 5.20
N LEU A 33 1.42 -3.76 4.74
CA LEU A 33 1.18 -2.93 3.57
C LEU A 33 1.09 -1.46 3.99
N VAL A 34 1.76 -0.59 3.25
CA VAL A 34 1.79 0.85 3.49
C VAL A 34 1.36 1.61 2.22
N PRO A 35 0.13 1.38 1.73
CA PRO A 35 -0.39 2.10 0.57
C PRO A 35 -0.81 3.52 0.95
N SER A 36 -0.85 4.43 -0.02
CA SER A 36 -1.38 5.78 0.21
C SER A 36 -2.88 5.75 0.54
N SER A 37 -3.67 4.94 -0.15
CA SER A 37 -5.08 4.68 0.19
C SER A 37 -5.54 3.34 -0.38
N LEU A 38 -6.64 2.82 0.16
CA LEU A 38 -7.29 1.59 -0.29
C LEU A 38 -8.75 1.86 -0.65
N SER A 39 -9.20 1.26 -1.75
CA SER A 39 -10.56 1.39 -2.28
C SER A 39 -11.15 0.02 -2.60
N ASP A 40 -12.33 -0.03 -3.20
CA ASP A 40 -13.06 -1.26 -3.48
C ASP A 40 -12.27 -2.25 -4.37
N CYS A 41 -11.40 -1.75 -5.26
CA CYS A 41 -10.54 -2.62 -6.06
C CYS A 41 -9.50 -3.41 -5.23
N HIS A 42 -9.34 -3.10 -3.95
CA HIS A 42 -8.44 -3.78 -3.03
C HIS A 42 -9.16 -4.76 -2.09
N ASP A 43 -10.45 -5.05 -2.30
CA ASP A 43 -11.22 -5.99 -1.47
C ASP A 43 -10.61 -7.40 -1.45
N PHE A 44 -9.83 -7.78 -2.47
CA PHE A 44 -9.06 -9.02 -2.53
C PHE A 44 -8.02 -9.16 -1.38
N LEU A 45 -7.66 -8.07 -0.71
CA LEU A 45 -6.76 -8.11 0.44
C LEU A 45 -7.31 -8.92 1.62
N ILE A 46 -8.63 -9.09 1.69
CA ILE A 46 -9.29 -9.87 2.74
C ILE A 46 -8.72 -11.30 2.75
N ASP A 47 -8.60 -11.93 1.57
CA ASP A 47 -8.10 -13.30 1.45
C ASP A 47 -6.64 -13.42 1.93
N TYR A 48 -5.80 -12.44 1.61
CA TYR A 48 -4.40 -12.41 2.04
C TYR A 48 -4.24 -12.11 3.53
N ILE A 49 -5.17 -11.37 4.13
CA ILE A 49 -5.22 -11.15 5.58
C ILE A 49 -5.64 -12.45 6.28
N GLU A 50 -6.67 -13.11 5.80
CA GLU A 50 -7.13 -14.38 6.37
C GLU A 50 -6.09 -15.50 6.22
N ALA A 51 -5.34 -15.52 5.14
CA ALA A 51 -4.21 -16.42 4.92
C ALA A 51 -2.95 -16.07 5.76
N GLY A 52 -2.95 -14.93 6.46
CA GLY A 52 -1.81 -14.49 7.28
C GLY A 52 -0.59 -14.00 6.50
N LEU A 53 -0.73 -13.76 5.21
CA LEU A 53 0.30 -13.13 4.39
C LEU A 53 0.42 -11.64 4.74
N VAL A 54 -0.72 -10.94 4.81
CA VAL A 54 -0.82 -9.55 5.24
C VAL A 54 -1.25 -9.52 6.70
N THR A 55 -0.41 -8.97 7.54
CA THR A 55 -0.62 -8.93 9.00
C THR A 55 -0.76 -7.53 9.55
N GLY A 56 -0.43 -6.49 8.78
CA GLY A 56 -0.55 -5.10 9.14
C GLY A 56 -0.89 -4.22 7.96
N ILE A 57 -1.56 -3.12 8.22
CA ILE A 57 -1.88 -2.08 7.22
C ILE A 57 -1.67 -0.71 7.84
N GLU A 58 -0.94 0.15 7.13
CA GLU A 58 -0.81 1.58 7.40
C GLU A 58 -1.26 2.33 6.14
N THR A 59 -2.26 3.20 6.24
CA THR A 59 -2.86 3.85 5.06
C THR A 59 -3.41 5.23 5.39
N SER A 60 -3.70 6.04 4.39
CA SER A 60 -4.39 7.32 4.60
C SER A 60 -5.91 7.21 4.53
N GLY A 61 -6.41 6.10 4.02
CA GLY A 61 -7.84 5.84 3.95
C GLY A 61 -8.13 4.44 3.44
N MET A 62 -9.31 3.94 3.81
CA MET A 62 -9.75 2.62 3.43
C MET A 62 -11.27 2.64 3.21
N ARG A 63 -11.73 2.05 2.13
CA ARG A 63 -13.14 1.96 1.74
C ARG A 63 -13.50 0.53 1.37
N GLY A 64 -14.73 0.31 0.93
CA GLY A 64 -15.22 -0.96 0.41
C GLY A 64 -15.41 -2.04 1.47
N LYS A 65 -15.47 -3.27 1.01
CA LYS A 65 -15.66 -4.44 1.87
C LYS A 65 -14.50 -4.66 2.83
N LEU A 66 -13.28 -4.31 2.41
CA LEU A 66 -12.08 -4.38 3.25
C LEU A 66 -12.23 -3.53 4.51
N GLY A 67 -12.71 -2.28 4.36
CA GLY A 67 -12.96 -1.39 5.50
C GLY A 67 -14.01 -1.97 6.45
N ALA A 68 -15.13 -2.43 5.89
CA ALA A 68 -16.19 -3.07 6.68
C ALA A 68 -15.71 -4.35 7.38
N PHE A 69 -14.89 -5.17 6.71
CA PHE A 69 -14.34 -6.40 7.27
C PHE A 69 -13.46 -6.12 8.50
N LEU A 70 -12.52 -5.18 8.40
CA LEU A 70 -11.62 -4.87 9.50
C LEU A 70 -12.31 -4.15 10.66
N THR A 71 -13.36 -3.36 10.37
CA THR A 71 -14.17 -2.72 11.41
C THR A 71 -15.02 -3.72 12.18
N LYS A 72 -15.65 -4.67 11.47
CA LYS A 72 -16.54 -5.68 12.09
C LYS A 72 -15.77 -6.81 12.79
N LYS A 73 -14.55 -7.07 12.39
CA LYS A 73 -13.72 -8.17 12.91
C LYS A 73 -12.37 -7.63 13.39
N PRO A 74 -12.35 -6.82 14.46
CA PRO A 74 -11.08 -6.36 15.05
C PRO A 74 -10.26 -7.58 15.49
N GLY A 75 -8.94 -7.54 15.22
CA GLY A 75 -8.04 -8.66 15.53
C GLY A 75 -7.77 -9.60 14.34
N LYS A 76 -8.40 -9.40 13.18
CA LYS A 76 -8.00 -10.11 11.95
C LYS A 76 -6.62 -9.69 11.45
N LEU A 77 -6.23 -8.44 11.64
CA LEU A 77 -4.84 -8.03 11.51
C LEU A 77 -4.10 -8.36 12.81
N LYS A 78 -2.92 -8.96 12.71
CA LYS A 78 -2.04 -9.25 13.87
C LYS A 78 -1.41 -7.97 14.43
N LYS A 79 -1.27 -6.94 13.61
CA LYS A 79 -0.73 -5.63 13.96
C LYS A 79 -1.85 -4.59 13.90
N PRO A 80 -1.76 -3.49 14.67
CA PRO A 80 -2.75 -2.43 14.62
C PRO A 80 -2.92 -1.87 13.20
N LEU A 81 -4.17 -1.61 12.81
CA LEU A 81 -4.45 -0.79 11.64
C LEU A 81 -4.09 0.66 11.96
N ILE A 82 -3.22 1.26 11.17
CA ILE A 82 -2.79 2.64 11.34
C ILE A 82 -3.36 3.48 10.19
N ILE A 83 -4.13 4.50 10.54
CA ILE A 83 -4.66 5.48 9.57
C ILE A 83 -4.02 6.83 9.84
N ARG A 84 -3.40 7.41 8.82
CA ARG A 84 -2.75 8.73 8.87
C ARG A 84 -3.33 9.63 7.80
N SER A 85 -3.24 10.95 7.98
CA SER A 85 -3.45 11.87 6.87
C SER A 85 -2.35 11.69 5.80
N HIS A 86 -2.56 12.21 4.59
CA HIS A 86 -1.52 12.14 3.54
C HIS A 86 -0.20 12.79 4.00
N GLY A 87 -0.24 13.98 4.57
CA GLY A 87 0.94 14.62 5.15
C GLY A 87 1.51 13.86 6.35
N GLY A 88 0.67 13.28 7.19
CA GLY A 88 1.08 12.43 8.31
C GLY A 88 1.78 11.15 7.86
N ARG A 89 1.39 10.59 6.70
CA ARG A 89 2.09 9.46 6.10
C ARG A 89 3.49 9.86 5.60
N ALA A 90 3.60 10.94 4.84
CA ALA A 90 4.89 11.45 4.38
C ALA A 90 5.83 11.72 5.55
N ARG A 91 5.36 12.45 6.57
CA ARG A 91 6.12 12.70 7.78
C ARG A 91 6.58 11.40 8.45
N ALA A 92 5.69 10.41 8.61
CA ALA A 92 6.03 9.16 9.29
C ALA A 92 7.11 8.37 8.53
N ILE A 93 7.17 8.46 7.21
CA ILE A 93 8.22 7.85 6.40
C ILE A 93 9.54 8.62 6.58
N GLU A 94 9.51 9.93 6.46
CA GLU A 94 10.72 10.78 6.55
C GLU A 94 11.38 10.71 7.92
N CYS A 95 10.61 10.71 9.02
CA CYS A 95 11.19 10.64 10.36
C CYS A 95 11.37 9.21 10.90
N GLY A 96 11.10 8.19 10.08
CA GLY A 96 11.38 6.78 10.42
C GLY A 96 10.31 6.09 11.27
N ASP A 97 9.19 6.75 11.60
CA ASP A 97 8.06 6.13 12.31
C ASP A 97 7.45 4.98 11.49
N SER A 98 7.45 5.13 10.16
CA SER A 98 7.02 4.10 9.20
C SER A 98 8.17 3.78 8.25
N ARG A 99 9.09 2.92 8.70
CA ARG A 99 10.22 2.48 7.89
C ARG A 99 9.75 1.59 6.74
N ILE A 100 10.07 1.97 5.51
CA ILE A 100 9.72 1.22 4.31
C ILE A 100 10.91 0.36 3.86
N ASP A 101 10.66 -0.93 3.64
CA ASP A 101 11.67 -1.86 3.14
C ASP A 101 11.67 -1.92 1.61
N VAL A 102 10.48 -1.85 0.98
CA VAL A 102 10.31 -1.84 -0.48
C VAL A 102 9.19 -0.88 -0.85
N ALA A 103 9.39 -0.10 -1.90
CA ALA A 103 8.39 0.82 -2.43
C ALA A 103 8.11 0.58 -3.91
N PHE A 104 6.82 0.58 -4.28
CA PHE A 104 6.35 0.58 -5.65
C PHE A 104 5.71 1.92 -5.94
N LEU A 105 6.31 2.69 -6.85
CA LEU A 105 5.87 4.03 -7.19
C LEU A 105 5.34 4.06 -8.62
N GLY A 106 4.10 4.54 -8.78
CA GLY A 106 3.55 4.88 -10.10
C GLY A 106 3.99 6.29 -10.46
N VAL A 107 4.87 6.43 -11.43
CA VAL A 107 5.42 7.72 -11.86
C VAL A 107 5.31 7.89 -13.37
N PRO A 108 5.05 9.12 -13.87
CA PRO A 108 4.94 9.37 -15.31
C PRO A 108 6.28 9.32 -16.03
N ALA A 109 7.39 9.58 -15.34
CA ALA A 109 8.73 9.53 -15.90
C ALA A 109 9.76 9.03 -14.89
N ALA A 110 10.66 8.17 -15.35
CA ALA A 110 11.80 7.69 -14.59
C ALA A 110 13.01 7.49 -15.51
N ASP A 111 14.21 7.63 -14.98
CA ASP A 111 15.45 7.34 -15.69
C ASP A 111 16.04 5.98 -15.30
N ARG A 112 17.11 5.57 -15.99
CA ARG A 112 17.80 4.31 -15.73
C ARG A 112 18.59 4.29 -14.42
N PHE A 113 18.72 5.42 -13.73
CA PHE A 113 19.45 5.56 -12.47
C PHE A 113 18.52 5.50 -11.25
N GLY A 114 17.18 5.38 -11.48
CA GLY A 114 16.17 5.33 -10.42
C GLY A 114 15.65 6.69 -10.00
N ASN A 115 16.01 7.78 -10.70
CA ASN A 115 15.36 9.07 -10.48
C ASN A 115 13.97 9.05 -11.13
N ALA A 116 13.00 9.65 -10.45
CA ALA A 116 11.63 9.73 -10.92
C ALA A 116 11.05 11.12 -10.63
N ASN A 117 10.12 11.56 -11.46
CA ASN A 117 9.38 12.77 -11.18
C ASN A 117 7.88 12.56 -11.41
N GLY A 118 7.08 13.42 -10.80
CA GLY A 118 5.62 13.36 -10.90
C GLY A 118 5.02 14.40 -11.85
N ILE A 119 5.84 15.06 -12.66
CA ILE A 119 5.44 16.22 -13.48
C ILE A 119 5.47 15.88 -14.97
N ASP A 120 6.60 15.35 -15.45
CA ASP A 120 6.83 15.10 -16.87
C ASP A 120 6.21 13.78 -17.29
N GLY A 121 5.44 13.81 -18.40
CA GLY A 121 4.81 12.63 -18.98
C GLY A 121 3.28 12.76 -19.12
N PRO A 122 2.64 11.73 -19.67
CA PRO A 122 1.22 11.80 -20.04
C PRO A 122 0.27 11.83 -18.83
N THR A 123 0.71 11.44 -17.65
CA THR A 123 -0.14 11.33 -16.46
C THR A 123 0.58 11.86 -15.22
N PRO A 124 0.69 13.18 -15.07
CA PRO A 124 1.34 13.77 -13.88
C PRO A 124 0.66 13.33 -12.59
N CYS A 125 1.44 12.91 -11.60
CA CYS A 125 0.91 12.44 -10.32
C CYS A 125 1.17 13.40 -9.15
N GLY A 126 2.00 14.41 -9.35
CA GLY A 126 2.37 15.35 -8.30
C GLY A 126 3.34 14.78 -7.27
N ALA A 127 3.45 15.46 -6.14
CA ALA A 127 4.43 15.18 -5.10
C ALA A 127 3.93 14.24 -3.99
N LEU A 128 2.63 13.98 -3.91
CA LEU A 128 2.03 13.17 -2.85
C LEU A 128 1.69 11.77 -3.34
N GLY A 129 2.21 10.76 -2.72
CA GLY A 129 1.94 9.37 -3.01
C GLY A 129 1.90 8.47 -1.80
#